data_ed9ce56a13b81aff573df85afadc7a0e
#
_entry.id   ed9ce56a13b81aff573df85afadc7a0e
#
_cell.length_a   1.000
_cell.length_b   1.000
_cell.length_c   1.000
_cell.angle_alpha   90.00
_cell.angle_beta   90.00
_cell.angle_gamma   90.00
#
_symmetry.space_group_name_H-M   'P 1'
#
loop_
_entity.id
_entity.type
_entity.pdbx_description
1 polymer ?
#
loop_
_entity_poly.entity_id
_entity_poly.type
_entity_poly.pdbx_seq_one_letter_code
_entity_poly.pdbx_strand_id
1 'polypeptide(L)'
;TLFPYTTLFRSEAYQQDAPGLWDVTFQTAVAQAELESREYPGFYHKVAFRFEDGTPIYIETTRPELLAACTSLIANPNDERYKQYFGQYVYSPLFKVKVPILAHPAAEMDKGAGIAMCCTFGDVTDVEWWRDLKLPTRPIIQRNGRIVMDTPDWIEDPAGREVFAETAGKTTFSARKIIVDKLRESGDLDGEPTPTKRMTNFYEKGDKPLEIVTSRQWYLKNGGTDAKLNAELIERGKELEFHPDFMRVRYENWVHGLNGDWLISRQRFFGVPFPLWYPVNASGEPDYDHPITPSEDRLPIDPTIDVPEGYDESQRDVPGGFTAEKDIMDTWATSSLTPQIVTHWAEPDEASKALFASTFPMDLRPQGQDIIRTWLFSTVDRAHLENKCLPWAHATRSEE
;
A
#
# COMPACT_ATOMS: atom_id res chain seq x y z
N THR A 1 -6.11 20.00 21.80
CA THR A 1 -6.45 18.66 21.33
C THR A 1 -5.19 18.00 20.84
N LEU A 2 -4.58 17.15 21.67
CA LEU A 2 -3.29 16.45 21.48
C LEU A 2 -3.39 15.31 20.43
N PHE A 3 -4.12 15.55 19.40
CA PHE A 3 -4.53 14.58 18.42
C PHE A 3 -3.40 14.18 17.50
N PRO A 4 -3.36 13.03 17.07
CA PRO A 4 -2.54 11.84 16.82
C PRO A 4 -1.04 11.94 17.15
N TYR A 5 -0.58 13.06 17.68
CA TYR A 5 0.81 13.38 17.96
C TYR A 5 1.50 12.33 18.85
N THR A 6 0.83 11.91 19.94
CA THR A 6 1.44 10.96 20.88
C THR A 6 1.78 9.62 20.25
N THR A 7 0.92 9.10 19.35
CA THR A 7 1.16 7.84 18.66
C THR A 7 2.26 7.97 17.59
N LEU A 8 2.28 9.09 16.85
CA LEU A 8 3.35 9.36 15.88
C LEU A 8 4.74 9.32 16.53
N PHE A 9 4.88 9.86 17.75
CA PHE A 9 6.18 10.00 18.40
C PHE A 9 6.53 8.89 19.41
N ARG A 10 5.64 7.90 19.61
CA ARG A 10 5.93 6.72 20.45
C ARG A 10 6.41 5.52 19.65
N SER A 11 6.90 5.71 18.41
CA SER A 11 7.40 4.66 17.53
C SER A 11 6.33 3.70 16.99
N GLU A 12 5.04 4.04 17.11
CA GLU A 12 3.95 3.24 16.55
C GLU A 12 3.60 3.66 15.13
N ALA A 13 3.78 4.95 14.80
CA ALA A 13 3.70 5.45 13.44
C ALA A 13 5.10 5.65 12.86
N TYR A 14 5.26 5.33 11.58
CA TYR A 14 6.52 5.45 10.87
C TYR A 14 6.28 5.78 9.40
N GLN A 15 7.30 6.31 8.75
CA GLN A 15 7.28 6.65 7.34
C GLN A 15 8.26 5.76 6.58
N GLN A 16 7.85 5.28 5.41
CA GLN A 16 8.74 4.53 4.52
C GLN A 16 8.33 4.67 3.06
N ASP A 17 9.30 4.53 2.16
CA ASP A 17 9.04 4.26 0.76
C ASP A 17 8.64 2.80 0.58
N ALA A 18 7.42 2.58 0.13
CA ALA A 18 6.90 1.24 -0.08
C ALA A 18 5.99 1.17 -1.32
N PRO A 19 5.91 0.01 -1.98
CA PRO A 19 4.88 -0.25 -2.96
C PRO A 19 3.52 -0.29 -2.25
N GLY A 20 2.59 0.51 -2.71
CA GLY A 20 1.25 0.61 -2.14
C GLY A 20 0.16 0.71 -3.20
N LEU A 21 -1.05 0.31 -2.84
CA LEU A 21 -2.22 0.43 -3.68
C LEU A 21 -2.56 1.91 -3.90
N TRP A 22 -2.79 2.27 -5.13
CA TRP A 22 -2.90 3.65 -5.58
C TRP A 22 -4.07 3.85 -6.54
N ASP A 23 -4.94 4.79 -6.23
CA ASP A 23 -5.96 5.24 -7.19
C ASP A 23 -5.40 6.33 -8.09
N VAL A 24 -5.32 6.03 -9.39
CA VAL A 24 -4.72 6.91 -10.40
C VAL A 24 -5.63 8.09 -10.79
N THR A 25 -6.91 8.04 -10.43
CA THR A 25 -7.87 9.11 -10.69
C THR A 25 -7.82 10.17 -9.61
N PHE A 26 -7.91 9.73 -8.36
CA PHE A 26 -7.79 10.61 -7.18
C PHE A 26 -6.35 10.91 -6.81
N GLN A 27 -5.39 10.18 -7.39
CA GLN A 27 -3.95 10.28 -7.11
C GLN A 27 -3.65 10.18 -5.62
N THR A 28 -4.19 9.16 -4.98
CA THR A 28 -4.05 8.91 -3.54
C THR A 28 -3.79 7.44 -3.23
N ALA A 29 -3.06 7.21 -2.15
CA ALA A 29 -2.89 5.88 -1.59
C ALA A 29 -4.22 5.36 -1.02
N VAL A 30 -4.41 4.03 -1.09
CA VAL A 30 -5.62 3.32 -0.67
C VAL A 30 -5.24 2.26 0.35
N ALA A 31 -5.82 2.34 1.55
CA ALA A 31 -5.60 1.37 2.60
C ALA A 31 -6.38 0.07 2.36
N GLN A 32 -5.94 -1.04 2.96
CA GLN A 32 -6.60 -2.35 2.84
C GLN A 32 -8.10 -2.28 3.18
N ALA A 33 -8.49 -1.46 4.16
CA ALA A 33 -9.88 -1.30 4.58
C ALA A 33 -10.79 -0.59 3.57
N GLU A 34 -10.21 0.16 2.62
CA GLU A 34 -10.93 0.91 1.58
C GLU A 34 -11.04 0.14 0.25
N LEU A 35 -10.57 -1.13 0.23
CA LEU A 35 -10.59 -1.96 -0.97
C LEU A 35 -11.98 -2.55 -1.22
N GLU A 36 -12.35 -2.53 -2.48
CA GLU A 36 -13.46 -3.29 -3.03
C GLU A 36 -12.97 -4.20 -4.15
N SER A 37 -13.28 -5.49 -4.04
CA SER A 37 -12.91 -6.47 -5.06
C SER A 37 -14.06 -6.62 -6.04
N ARG A 38 -13.82 -6.29 -7.32
CA ARG A 38 -14.82 -6.37 -8.41
C ARG A 38 -14.37 -7.30 -9.50
N GLU A 39 -15.32 -8.04 -10.10
CA GLU A 39 -15.03 -8.80 -11.33
C GLU A 39 -14.72 -7.84 -12.48
N TYR A 40 -13.54 -7.98 -13.06
CA TYR A 40 -13.07 -7.10 -14.11
C TYR A 40 -12.64 -7.89 -15.35
N PRO A 41 -13.10 -7.51 -16.56
CA PRO A 41 -12.75 -8.20 -17.80
C PRO A 41 -11.29 -7.94 -18.17
N GLY A 42 -10.66 -8.95 -18.76
CA GLY A 42 -9.30 -8.87 -19.25
C GLY A 42 -9.01 -9.93 -20.30
N PHE A 43 -7.75 -10.03 -20.68
CA PHE A 43 -7.28 -11.04 -21.60
C PHE A 43 -5.99 -11.65 -21.07
N TYR A 44 -5.86 -12.96 -21.15
CA TYR A 44 -4.58 -13.64 -21.01
C TYR A 44 -3.81 -13.57 -22.32
N HIS A 45 -2.57 -13.17 -22.22
CA HIS A 45 -1.61 -13.13 -23.31
C HIS A 45 -0.55 -14.19 -23.04
N LYS A 46 -0.43 -15.18 -23.89
CA LYS A 46 0.61 -16.20 -23.81
C LYS A 46 1.87 -15.67 -24.50
N VAL A 47 2.93 -15.46 -23.72
CA VAL A 47 4.12 -14.71 -24.11
C VAL A 47 5.37 -15.55 -23.95
N ALA A 48 6.24 -15.55 -24.96
CA ALA A 48 7.48 -16.28 -24.98
C ALA A 48 8.64 -15.48 -24.39
N PHE A 49 9.16 -15.91 -23.24
CA PHE A 49 10.51 -15.58 -22.80
C PHE A 49 11.51 -16.56 -23.43
N ARG A 50 12.77 -16.19 -23.61
CA ARG A 50 13.73 -17.05 -24.29
C ARG A 50 14.98 -17.26 -23.45
N PHE A 51 15.45 -18.52 -23.42
CA PHE A 51 16.78 -18.84 -22.92
C PHE A 51 17.85 -18.27 -23.87
N GLU A 52 19.12 -18.33 -23.46
CA GLU A 52 20.24 -17.82 -24.24
C GLU A 52 20.40 -18.54 -25.59
N ASP A 53 20.02 -19.83 -25.66
CA ASP A 53 20.01 -20.65 -26.86
C ASP A 53 18.81 -20.41 -27.77
N GLY A 54 17.90 -19.49 -27.40
CA GLY A 54 16.69 -19.14 -28.12
C GLY A 54 15.49 -20.03 -27.79
N THR A 55 15.63 -21.06 -26.98
CA THR A 55 14.53 -21.94 -26.55
C THR A 55 13.47 -21.13 -25.80
N PRO A 56 12.18 -21.22 -26.17
CA PRO A 56 11.12 -20.47 -25.50
C PRO A 56 10.65 -21.13 -24.21
N ILE A 57 10.30 -20.30 -23.23
CA ILE A 57 9.46 -20.63 -22.10
C ILE A 57 8.26 -19.69 -22.07
N TYR A 58 7.06 -20.23 -21.99
CA TYR A 58 5.84 -19.45 -22.10
C TYR A 58 5.27 -19.13 -20.74
N ILE A 59 4.84 -17.88 -20.58
CA ILE A 59 4.04 -17.41 -19.46
C ILE A 59 2.68 -16.92 -19.95
N GLU A 60 1.71 -16.83 -19.08
CA GLU A 60 0.43 -16.16 -19.35
C GLU A 60 0.27 -14.95 -18.43
N THR A 61 0.01 -13.79 -19.03
CA THR A 61 -0.15 -12.55 -18.29
C THR A 61 -1.37 -11.76 -18.76
N THR A 62 -2.02 -11.10 -17.83
CA THR A 62 -3.09 -10.11 -18.14
C THR A 62 -2.53 -8.69 -18.26
N ARG A 63 -1.24 -8.50 -17.98
CA ARG A 63 -0.58 -7.19 -17.95
C ARG A 63 0.72 -7.16 -18.78
N PRO A 64 0.64 -7.38 -20.10
CA PRO A 64 1.84 -7.40 -20.96
C PRO A 64 2.57 -6.05 -20.99
N GLU A 65 1.90 -4.93 -20.67
CA GLU A 65 2.53 -3.61 -20.54
C GLU A 65 3.61 -3.55 -19.45
N LEU A 66 3.63 -4.51 -18.53
CA LEU A 66 4.62 -4.58 -17.46
C LEU A 66 5.88 -5.42 -17.80
N LEU A 67 5.97 -5.99 -18.99
CA LEU A 67 7.14 -6.77 -19.42
C LEU A 67 8.47 -6.02 -19.24
N ALA A 68 8.46 -4.68 -19.43
CA ALA A 68 9.61 -3.83 -19.20
C ALA A 68 10.06 -3.78 -17.71
N ALA A 69 9.15 -4.03 -16.78
CA ALA A 69 9.39 -4.02 -15.34
C ALA A 69 9.64 -5.43 -14.78
N CYS A 70 9.70 -6.45 -15.62
CA CYS A 70 9.89 -7.84 -15.18
C CYS A 70 11.24 -8.00 -14.45
N THR A 71 11.21 -8.62 -13.27
CA THR A 71 12.38 -8.87 -12.42
C THR A 71 12.73 -10.36 -12.34
N SER A 72 11.75 -11.23 -12.49
CA SER A 72 11.96 -12.69 -12.46
C SER A 72 10.76 -13.41 -13.08
N LEU A 73 10.93 -14.68 -13.43
CA LEU A 73 9.85 -15.64 -13.59
C LEU A 73 9.75 -16.49 -12.32
N ILE A 74 8.55 -16.74 -11.84
CA ILE A 74 8.30 -17.44 -10.57
C ILE A 74 7.36 -18.62 -10.80
N ALA A 75 7.75 -19.79 -10.29
CA ALA A 75 6.94 -20.98 -10.29
C ALA A 75 6.95 -21.66 -8.91
N ASN A 76 5.98 -22.55 -8.68
CA ASN A 76 5.91 -23.28 -7.42
C ASN A 76 7.06 -24.30 -7.34
N PRO A 77 7.76 -24.43 -6.20
CA PRO A 77 8.86 -25.40 -6.02
C PRO A 77 8.42 -26.87 -6.19
N ASN A 78 7.14 -27.16 -6.08
CA ASN A 78 6.57 -28.50 -6.27
C ASN A 78 6.09 -28.76 -7.71
N ASP A 79 6.18 -27.77 -8.60
CA ASP A 79 5.79 -27.93 -10.00
C ASP A 79 6.91 -28.59 -10.81
N GLU A 80 6.73 -29.88 -11.13
CA GLU A 80 7.71 -30.69 -11.87
C GLU A 80 8.06 -30.11 -13.26
N ARG A 81 7.15 -29.32 -13.86
CA ARG A 81 7.36 -28.71 -15.18
C ARG A 81 8.51 -27.72 -15.19
N TYR A 82 8.77 -27.06 -14.04
CA TYR A 82 9.70 -25.94 -13.94
C TYR A 82 10.92 -26.20 -13.07
N LYS A 83 10.96 -27.29 -12.29
CA LYS A 83 12.07 -27.62 -11.37
C LYS A 83 13.45 -27.56 -12.03
N GLN A 84 13.55 -28.03 -13.26
CA GLN A 84 14.83 -28.06 -14.00
C GLN A 84 15.34 -26.66 -14.41
N TYR A 85 14.49 -25.64 -14.34
CA TYR A 85 14.82 -24.27 -14.79
C TYR A 85 15.17 -23.33 -13.63
N PHE A 86 14.93 -23.70 -12.38
CA PHE A 86 15.23 -22.85 -11.24
C PHE A 86 16.73 -22.49 -11.20
N GLY A 87 17.00 -21.19 -11.05
CA GLY A 87 18.35 -20.61 -11.07
C GLY A 87 18.89 -20.31 -12.47
N GLN A 88 18.21 -20.72 -13.53
CA GLN A 88 18.54 -20.33 -14.88
C GLN A 88 18.01 -18.93 -15.21
N TYR A 89 18.48 -18.35 -16.31
CA TYR A 89 18.10 -17.02 -16.76
C TYR A 89 17.40 -17.08 -18.11
N VAL A 90 16.45 -16.19 -18.29
CA VAL A 90 15.75 -15.96 -19.56
C VAL A 90 15.75 -14.47 -19.90
N TYR A 91 15.49 -14.16 -21.15
CA TYR A 91 15.34 -12.79 -21.64
C TYR A 91 13.87 -12.48 -21.90
N SER A 92 13.41 -11.32 -21.41
CA SER A 92 12.06 -10.86 -21.69
C SER A 92 11.90 -10.53 -23.17
N PRO A 93 10.74 -10.80 -23.78
CA PRO A 93 10.45 -10.39 -25.14
C PRO A 93 10.50 -8.87 -25.26
N LEU A 94 10.75 -8.37 -26.47
CA LEU A 94 10.85 -6.96 -26.85
C LEU A 94 12.01 -6.21 -26.15
N PHE A 95 12.15 -6.31 -24.83
CA PHE A 95 13.07 -5.50 -24.01
C PHE A 95 14.42 -6.17 -23.76
N LYS A 96 14.53 -7.48 -23.98
CA LYS A 96 15.75 -8.29 -23.75
C LYS A 96 16.32 -8.17 -22.34
N VAL A 97 15.50 -7.87 -21.36
CA VAL A 97 15.90 -7.82 -19.96
C VAL A 97 16.16 -9.23 -19.45
N LYS A 98 17.37 -9.47 -18.95
CA LYS A 98 17.76 -10.76 -18.37
C LYS A 98 17.18 -10.92 -16.97
N VAL A 99 16.42 -11.99 -16.74
CA VAL A 99 15.73 -12.27 -15.47
C VAL A 99 15.91 -13.74 -15.06
N PRO A 100 16.03 -14.03 -13.75
CA PRO A 100 16.13 -15.40 -13.24
C PRO A 100 14.76 -16.09 -13.22
N ILE A 101 14.78 -17.43 -13.26
CA ILE A 101 13.64 -18.28 -12.91
C ILE A 101 13.80 -18.72 -11.46
N LEU A 102 12.84 -18.36 -10.61
CA LEU A 102 12.89 -18.58 -9.17
C LEU A 102 11.70 -19.41 -8.67
N ALA A 103 11.90 -20.03 -7.51
CA ALA A 103 10.85 -20.82 -6.85
C ALA A 103 10.21 -20.01 -5.71
N HIS A 104 8.87 -20.01 -5.63
CA HIS A 104 8.14 -19.48 -4.49
C HIS A 104 6.86 -20.28 -4.22
N PRO A 105 6.56 -20.67 -2.96
CA PRO A 105 5.41 -21.51 -2.63
C PRO A 105 4.06 -20.85 -2.90
N ALA A 106 3.97 -19.54 -2.89
CA ALA A 106 2.75 -18.79 -3.23
C ALA A 106 2.42 -18.77 -4.73
N ALA A 107 3.29 -19.31 -5.60
CA ALA A 107 2.96 -19.44 -7.02
C ALA A 107 1.93 -20.58 -7.22
N GLU A 108 0.81 -20.25 -7.86
CA GLU A 108 -0.30 -21.18 -8.10
C GLU A 108 -0.01 -22.03 -9.35
N MET A 109 0.11 -23.36 -9.18
CA MET A 109 0.45 -24.29 -10.27
C MET A 109 -0.62 -24.38 -11.37
N ASP A 110 -1.88 -24.14 -11.00
CA ASP A 110 -3.04 -24.28 -11.90
C ASP A 110 -3.50 -22.95 -12.50
N LYS A 111 -2.81 -21.85 -12.20
CA LYS A 111 -3.14 -20.51 -12.72
C LYS A 111 -2.33 -20.21 -13.99
N GLY A 112 -3.01 -20.04 -15.10
CA GLY A 112 -2.38 -19.82 -16.40
C GLY A 112 -1.37 -20.93 -16.73
N ALA A 113 -0.15 -20.56 -17.10
CA ALA A 113 0.92 -21.51 -17.40
C ALA A 113 1.52 -22.18 -16.15
N GLY A 114 1.16 -21.75 -14.92
CA GLY A 114 1.80 -22.21 -13.66
C GLY A 114 3.16 -21.58 -13.39
N ILE A 115 3.64 -20.75 -14.30
CA ILE A 115 4.80 -19.86 -14.13
C ILE A 115 4.37 -18.45 -14.49
N ALA A 116 4.69 -17.48 -13.65
CA ALA A 116 4.29 -16.10 -13.80
C ALA A 116 5.50 -15.17 -13.86
N MET A 117 5.38 -14.05 -14.57
CA MET A 117 6.35 -12.97 -14.44
C MET A 117 6.06 -12.17 -13.16
N CYS A 118 7.09 -11.89 -12.37
CA CYS A 118 7.06 -10.91 -11.31
C CYS A 118 7.50 -9.56 -11.87
N CYS A 119 6.64 -8.58 -11.76
CA CYS A 119 6.93 -7.20 -12.15
C CYS A 119 6.85 -6.31 -10.92
N THR A 120 7.58 -5.24 -10.88
CA THR A 120 7.48 -4.31 -9.75
C THR A 120 6.70 -3.04 -10.16
N PHE A 121 5.35 -3.00 -10.03
CA PHE A 121 4.52 -4.05 -9.41
C PHE A 121 3.24 -4.24 -10.24
N GLY A 122 2.85 -5.47 -10.48
CA GLY A 122 1.65 -5.81 -11.22
C GLY A 122 0.42 -6.06 -10.34
N ASP A 123 0.60 -6.72 -9.22
CA ASP A 123 -0.41 -6.97 -8.20
C ASP A 123 0.23 -7.17 -6.80
N VAL A 124 -0.60 -7.46 -5.80
CA VAL A 124 -0.13 -7.66 -4.41
C VAL A 124 0.76 -8.90 -4.25
N THR A 125 0.60 -9.91 -5.08
CA THR A 125 1.45 -11.11 -5.07
C THR A 125 2.87 -10.77 -5.54
N ASP A 126 3.00 -9.86 -6.50
CA ASP A 126 4.30 -9.34 -6.93
C ASP A 126 5.05 -8.65 -5.79
N VAL A 127 4.34 -7.95 -4.90
CA VAL A 127 4.92 -7.28 -3.73
C VAL A 127 5.43 -8.31 -2.71
N GLU A 128 4.68 -9.40 -2.49
CA GLU A 128 5.10 -10.51 -1.64
C GLU A 128 6.40 -11.15 -2.18
N TRP A 129 6.41 -11.54 -3.45
CA TRP A 129 7.57 -12.13 -4.10
C TRP A 129 8.79 -11.20 -4.10
N TRP A 130 8.57 -9.92 -4.39
CA TRP A 130 9.63 -8.91 -4.37
C TRP A 130 10.30 -8.82 -2.99
N ARG A 131 9.49 -8.77 -1.92
CA ARG A 131 9.98 -8.69 -0.54
C ARG A 131 10.73 -9.97 -0.14
N ASP A 132 10.12 -11.13 -0.34
CA ASP A 132 10.62 -12.41 0.15
C ASP A 132 11.87 -12.87 -0.60
N LEU A 133 11.92 -12.62 -1.91
CA LEU A 133 13.05 -12.96 -2.78
C LEU A 133 14.06 -11.81 -2.94
N LYS A 134 13.82 -10.65 -2.30
CA LYS A 134 14.68 -9.45 -2.37
C LYS A 134 14.98 -9.04 -3.81
N LEU A 135 13.95 -8.98 -4.63
CA LEU A 135 14.07 -8.64 -6.04
C LEU A 135 14.37 -7.14 -6.25
N PRO A 136 14.99 -6.75 -7.37
CA PRO A 136 15.21 -5.35 -7.68
C PRO A 136 13.88 -4.63 -7.91
N THR A 137 13.83 -3.32 -7.58
CA THR A 137 12.67 -2.48 -7.82
C THR A 137 12.79 -1.80 -9.19
N ARG A 138 11.84 -2.03 -10.08
CA ARG A 138 11.77 -1.52 -11.46
C ARG A 138 10.46 -0.80 -11.73
N PRO A 139 10.17 0.32 -11.07
CA PRO A 139 8.90 1.02 -11.21
C PRO A 139 8.81 1.71 -12.57
N ILE A 140 7.73 1.46 -13.32
CA ILE A 140 7.47 2.12 -14.61
C ILE A 140 6.11 2.83 -14.65
N ILE A 141 5.31 2.75 -13.60
CA ILE A 141 4.02 3.43 -13.50
C ILE A 141 4.14 4.63 -12.55
N GLN A 142 3.77 5.80 -13.03
CA GLN A 142 3.72 7.03 -12.25
C GLN A 142 2.40 7.16 -11.46
N ARG A 143 2.35 8.07 -10.50
CA ARG A 143 1.15 8.36 -9.69
C ARG A 143 -0.09 8.73 -10.51
N ASN A 144 0.07 9.27 -11.71
CA ASN A 144 -1.02 9.58 -12.65
C ASN A 144 -1.44 8.36 -13.52
N GLY A 145 -0.94 7.16 -13.24
CA GLY A 145 -1.23 5.93 -13.97
C GLY A 145 -0.61 5.85 -15.37
N ARG A 146 0.41 6.67 -15.65
CA ARG A 146 1.12 6.67 -16.93
C ARG A 146 2.47 6.01 -16.80
N ILE A 147 2.93 5.43 -17.91
CA ILE A 147 4.31 4.92 -18.01
C ILE A 147 5.28 6.10 -17.87
N VAL A 148 6.40 5.89 -17.18
CA VAL A 148 7.46 6.90 -17.02
C VAL A 148 7.97 7.40 -18.37
N MET A 149 8.41 8.67 -18.42
CA MET A 149 8.84 9.30 -19.68
C MET A 149 10.21 8.82 -20.13
N ASP A 150 11.13 8.63 -19.18
CA ASP A 150 12.49 8.24 -19.46
C ASP A 150 12.60 6.73 -19.54
N THR A 151 13.34 6.24 -20.55
CA THR A 151 13.60 4.82 -20.68
C THR A 151 14.52 4.36 -19.53
N PRO A 152 14.10 3.36 -18.74
CA PRO A 152 14.87 2.87 -17.61
C PRO A 152 16.24 2.30 -18.04
N ASP A 153 17.26 2.47 -17.17
CA ASP A 153 18.63 2.04 -17.45
C ASP A 153 18.78 0.52 -17.58
N TRP A 154 17.92 -0.26 -16.94
CA TRP A 154 17.94 -1.73 -17.06
C TRP A 154 17.48 -2.26 -18.41
N ILE A 155 16.94 -1.41 -19.31
CA ILE A 155 16.66 -1.73 -20.71
C ILE A 155 17.88 -1.30 -21.52
N GLU A 156 18.80 -2.22 -21.70
CA GLU A 156 20.08 -1.95 -22.38
C GLU A 156 19.97 -2.14 -23.92
N ASP A 157 19.08 -3.04 -24.35
CA ASP A 157 18.88 -3.34 -25.78
C ASP A 157 18.34 -2.14 -26.56
N PRO A 158 19.01 -1.69 -27.65
CA PRO A 158 18.56 -0.51 -28.39
C PRO A 158 17.15 -0.65 -28.96
N ALA A 159 16.76 -1.81 -29.49
CA ALA A 159 15.43 -2.03 -30.01
C ALA A 159 14.39 -2.03 -28.87
N GLY A 160 14.73 -2.58 -27.70
CA GLY A 160 13.90 -2.53 -26.50
C GLY A 160 13.68 -1.09 -26.01
N ARG A 161 14.68 -0.23 -26.08
CA ARG A 161 14.58 1.20 -25.76
C ARG A 161 13.64 1.93 -26.71
N GLU A 162 13.69 1.63 -28.01
CA GLU A 162 12.76 2.19 -29.00
C GLU A 162 11.30 1.79 -28.68
N VAL A 163 11.05 0.51 -28.41
CA VAL A 163 9.72 0.02 -28.02
C VAL A 163 9.24 0.69 -26.73
N PHE A 164 10.11 0.85 -25.72
CA PHE A 164 9.74 1.54 -24.49
C PHE A 164 9.36 3.01 -24.75
N ALA A 165 10.11 3.72 -25.58
CA ALA A 165 9.84 5.11 -25.93
C ALA A 165 8.43 5.30 -26.58
N GLU A 166 7.94 4.30 -27.35
CA GLU A 166 6.59 4.33 -27.88
C GLU A 166 5.50 4.27 -26.78
N THR A 167 5.82 3.67 -25.62
CA THR A 167 4.90 3.55 -24.47
C THR A 167 5.02 4.71 -23.48
N ALA A 168 6.11 5.45 -23.51
CA ALA A 168 6.39 6.54 -22.58
C ALA A 168 5.26 7.57 -22.51
N GLY A 169 4.85 7.94 -21.29
CA GLY A 169 3.75 8.88 -21.04
C GLY A 169 2.35 8.37 -21.38
N LYS A 170 2.20 7.15 -21.90
CA LYS A 170 0.90 6.54 -22.17
C LYS A 170 0.27 5.99 -20.90
N THR A 171 -1.06 5.86 -20.90
CA THR A 171 -1.74 5.10 -19.84
C THR A 171 -1.42 3.63 -19.97
N THR A 172 -1.52 2.85 -18.88
CA THR A 172 -1.31 1.40 -18.89
C THR A 172 -2.16 0.70 -19.96
N PHE A 173 -3.41 1.14 -20.14
CA PHE A 173 -4.28 0.62 -21.19
C PHE A 173 -3.73 0.86 -22.61
N SER A 174 -3.27 2.08 -22.92
CA SER A 174 -2.72 2.41 -24.25
C SER A 174 -1.37 1.72 -24.48
N ALA A 175 -0.52 1.66 -23.44
CA ALA A 175 0.76 0.94 -23.50
C ALA A 175 0.55 -0.55 -23.78
N ARG A 176 -0.42 -1.19 -23.10
CA ARG A 176 -0.79 -2.60 -23.32
C ARG A 176 -1.06 -2.89 -24.80
N LYS A 177 -1.86 -2.03 -25.45
CA LYS A 177 -2.18 -2.21 -26.86
C LYS A 177 -0.92 -2.18 -27.74
N ILE A 178 -0.03 -1.20 -27.51
CA ILE A 178 1.23 -1.09 -28.24
C ILE A 178 2.08 -2.36 -28.03
N ILE A 179 2.25 -2.79 -26.78
CA ILE A 179 3.06 -3.98 -26.46
C ILE A 179 2.49 -5.25 -27.09
N VAL A 180 1.17 -5.44 -27.07
CA VAL A 180 0.53 -6.61 -27.70
C VAL A 180 0.76 -6.62 -29.21
N ASP A 181 0.65 -5.47 -29.87
CA ASP A 181 0.91 -5.35 -31.30
C ASP A 181 2.39 -5.68 -31.61
N LYS A 182 3.34 -5.16 -30.81
CA LYS A 182 4.78 -5.47 -30.94
C LYS A 182 5.12 -6.95 -30.67
N LEU A 183 4.46 -7.57 -29.69
CA LEU A 183 4.62 -9.00 -29.41
C LEU A 183 4.13 -9.88 -30.56
N ARG A 184 3.06 -9.42 -31.24
CA ARG A 184 2.55 -10.11 -32.43
C ARG A 184 3.52 -9.95 -33.61
N GLU A 185 4.07 -8.75 -33.83
CA GLU A 185 5.08 -8.46 -34.85
C GLU A 185 6.37 -9.26 -34.66
N SER A 186 6.85 -9.41 -33.42
CA SER A 186 8.07 -10.17 -33.09
C SER A 186 7.89 -11.69 -33.11
N GLY A 187 6.64 -12.18 -33.11
CA GLY A 187 6.32 -13.59 -32.98
C GLY A 187 6.47 -14.15 -31.55
N ASP A 188 6.56 -13.28 -30.55
CA ASP A 188 6.65 -13.67 -29.14
C ASP A 188 5.27 -13.75 -28.45
N LEU A 189 4.18 -13.41 -29.15
CA LEU A 189 2.80 -13.71 -28.73
C LEU A 189 2.37 -15.05 -29.33
N ASP A 190 2.06 -16.02 -28.46
CA ASP A 190 1.60 -17.35 -28.91
C ASP A 190 0.07 -17.40 -28.97
N GLY A 191 -0.48 -17.36 -30.15
CA GLY A 191 -1.91 -17.35 -30.41
C GLY A 191 -2.59 -16.00 -30.14
N GLU A 192 -3.92 -15.98 -30.20
CA GLU A 192 -4.71 -14.80 -29.86
C GLU A 192 -4.99 -14.70 -28.36
N PRO A 193 -5.06 -13.49 -27.81
CA PRO A 193 -5.37 -13.29 -26.39
C PRO A 193 -6.72 -13.89 -25.99
N THR A 194 -6.72 -14.68 -24.90
CA THR A 194 -7.93 -15.38 -24.43
C THR A 194 -8.69 -14.52 -23.43
N PRO A 195 -10.00 -14.24 -23.64
CA PRO A 195 -10.82 -13.50 -22.71
C PRO A 195 -10.84 -14.14 -21.32
N THR A 196 -10.75 -13.32 -20.28
CA THR A 196 -10.86 -13.74 -18.90
C THR A 196 -11.59 -12.71 -18.05
N LYS A 197 -12.04 -13.14 -16.89
CA LYS A 197 -12.54 -12.27 -15.81
C LYS A 197 -11.81 -12.61 -14.54
N ARG A 198 -11.38 -11.59 -13.84
CA ARG A 198 -10.66 -11.75 -12.57
C ARG A 198 -11.17 -10.79 -11.52
N MET A 199 -11.09 -11.19 -10.26
CA MET A 199 -11.29 -10.27 -9.16
C MET A 199 -10.13 -9.27 -9.15
N THR A 200 -10.46 -8.00 -9.14
CA THR A 200 -9.49 -6.89 -9.23
C THR A 200 -9.83 -5.87 -8.16
N ASN A 201 -8.81 -5.31 -7.52
CA ASN A 201 -8.97 -4.34 -6.46
C ASN A 201 -9.29 -2.96 -7.03
N PHE A 202 -10.30 -2.33 -6.45
CA PHE A 202 -10.71 -0.95 -6.68
C PHE A 202 -10.68 -0.20 -5.36
N TYR A 203 -10.50 1.09 -5.43
CA TYR A 203 -10.90 1.97 -4.35
C TYR A 203 -12.44 1.96 -4.28
N GLU A 204 -13.03 1.88 -3.09
CA GLU A 204 -14.50 1.80 -2.91
C GLU A 204 -15.27 2.93 -3.62
N LYS A 205 -14.65 4.12 -3.77
CA LYS A 205 -15.20 5.31 -4.46
C LYS A 205 -14.64 5.48 -5.87
N GLY A 206 -13.78 4.57 -6.35
CA GLY A 206 -13.09 4.65 -7.62
C GLY A 206 -13.74 3.79 -8.70
N ASP A 207 -13.57 4.22 -9.96
CA ASP A 207 -14.11 3.53 -11.15
C ASP A 207 -13.03 2.78 -11.94
N LYS A 208 -11.77 2.89 -11.53
CA LYS A 208 -10.64 2.24 -12.21
C LYS A 208 -9.96 1.23 -11.28
N PRO A 209 -9.40 0.15 -11.85
CA PRO A 209 -8.52 -0.74 -11.12
C PRO A 209 -7.37 0.04 -10.47
N LEU A 210 -7.02 -0.35 -9.25
CA LEU A 210 -5.86 0.21 -8.57
C LEU A 210 -4.57 -0.23 -9.24
N GLU A 211 -3.62 0.67 -9.27
CA GLU A 211 -2.22 0.37 -9.60
C GLU A 211 -1.40 0.23 -8.32
N ILE A 212 -0.20 -0.33 -8.43
CA ILE A 212 0.77 -0.31 -7.32
C ILE A 212 1.87 0.68 -7.68
N VAL A 213 2.04 1.67 -6.82
CA VAL A 213 3.01 2.74 -6.99
C VAL A 213 3.91 2.81 -5.78
N THR A 214 5.22 2.88 -6.01
CA THR A 214 6.17 3.15 -4.93
C THR A 214 6.07 4.61 -4.53
N SER A 215 5.76 4.85 -3.29
CA SER A 215 5.65 6.20 -2.72
C SER A 215 5.96 6.19 -1.24
N ARG A 216 6.44 7.34 -0.74
CA ARG A 216 6.63 7.55 0.69
C ARG A 216 5.28 7.75 1.35
N GLN A 217 4.99 6.96 2.38
CA GLN A 217 3.72 6.94 3.07
C GLN A 217 3.92 6.76 4.58
N TRP A 218 2.94 7.23 5.35
CA TRP A 218 2.87 7.02 6.79
C TRP A 218 2.06 5.75 7.11
N TYR A 219 2.60 4.97 8.01
CA TYR A 219 1.99 3.72 8.50
C TYR A 219 1.84 3.76 10.01
N LEU A 220 0.80 3.11 10.52
CA LEU A 220 0.59 2.82 11.92
C LEU A 220 0.62 1.30 12.12
N LYS A 221 1.36 0.84 13.13
CA LYS A 221 1.37 -0.58 13.50
C LYS A 221 -0.04 -1.01 13.91
N ASN A 222 -0.50 -2.11 13.35
CA ASN A 222 -1.83 -2.68 13.61
C ASN A 222 -1.84 -4.20 13.69
N GLY A 223 -0.65 -4.82 13.81
CA GLY A 223 -0.50 -6.27 13.82
C GLY A 223 -0.40 -6.92 12.44
N GLY A 224 -0.43 -6.14 11.34
CA GLY A 224 -0.30 -6.70 9.99
C GLY A 224 1.12 -7.21 9.66
N THR A 225 2.13 -6.67 10.34
CA THR A 225 3.53 -7.09 10.22
C THR A 225 4.11 -7.65 11.53
N ASP A 226 3.41 -7.48 12.65
CA ASP A 226 3.82 -7.94 13.98
C ASP A 226 2.85 -9.01 14.48
N ALA A 227 3.29 -10.28 14.42
CA ALA A 227 2.49 -11.43 14.87
C ALA A 227 2.13 -11.39 16.36
N LYS A 228 2.96 -10.74 17.20
CA LYS A 228 2.67 -10.59 18.62
C LYS A 228 1.53 -9.60 18.84
N LEU A 229 1.62 -8.42 18.23
CA LEU A 229 0.54 -7.43 18.27
C LEU A 229 -0.75 -7.99 17.67
N ASN A 230 -0.67 -8.73 16.57
CA ASN A 230 -1.82 -9.42 15.97
C ASN A 230 -2.53 -10.33 16.98
N ALA A 231 -1.76 -11.19 17.67
CA ALA A 231 -2.31 -12.07 18.69
C ALA A 231 -2.93 -11.30 19.87
N GLU A 232 -2.29 -10.21 20.31
CA GLU A 232 -2.82 -9.34 21.38
C GLU A 232 -4.15 -8.69 20.96
N LEU A 233 -4.29 -8.24 19.71
CA LEU A 233 -5.53 -7.67 19.18
C LEU A 233 -6.65 -8.72 19.06
N ILE A 234 -6.33 -9.96 18.72
CA ILE A 234 -7.30 -11.07 18.77
C ILE A 234 -7.81 -11.28 20.20
N GLU A 235 -6.92 -11.27 21.21
CA GLU A 235 -7.36 -11.40 22.61
C GLU A 235 -8.24 -10.22 23.04
N ARG A 236 -7.96 -8.99 22.60
CA ARG A 236 -8.86 -7.84 22.82
C ARG A 236 -10.25 -8.06 22.23
N GLY A 237 -10.32 -8.68 21.03
CA GLY A 237 -11.60 -9.04 20.41
C GLY A 237 -12.40 -10.07 21.22
N LYS A 238 -11.73 -10.94 22.01
CA LYS A 238 -12.41 -11.90 22.91
C LYS A 238 -12.89 -11.25 24.20
N GLU A 239 -12.19 -10.23 24.70
CA GLU A 239 -12.59 -9.45 25.86
C GLU A 239 -13.79 -8.55 25.57
N LEU A 240 -13.98 -8.11 24.31
CA LEU A 240 -15.06 -7.24 23.88
C LEU A 240 -16.37 -8.03 23.72
N GLU A 241 -17.44 -7.59 24.38
CA GLU A 241 -18.77 -8.17 24.24
C GLU A 241 -19.50 -7.63 23.01
N PHE A 242 -19.72 -8.50 22.00
CA PHE A 242 -20.44 -8.16 20.79
C PHE A 242 -21.95 -8.47 20.92
N HIS A 243 -22.79 -7.56 20.42
CA HIS A 243 -24.23 -7.73 20.37
C HIS A 243 -24.74 -7.45 18.93
N PRO A 244 -25.11 -8.50 18.17
CA PRO A 244 -25.08 -9.94 18.50
C PRO A 244 -23.66 -10.53 18.50
N ASP A 245 -23.41 -11.57 19.27
CA ASP A 245 -22.10 -12.20 19.49
C ASP A 245 -21.41 -12.65 18.19
N PHE A 246 -22.16 -13.08 17.18
CA PHE A 246 -21.57 -13.51 15.90
C PHE A 246 -20.77 -12.41 15.17
N MET A 247 -20.94 -11.15 15.52
CA MET A 247 -20.20 -10.03 14.93
C MET A 247 -18.71 -10.07 15.29
N ARG A 248 -18.33 -10.75 16.37
CA ARG A 248 -16.94 -11.00 16.74
C ARG A 248 -16.16 -11.71 15.61
N VAL A 249 -16.79 -12.63 14.91
CA VAL A 249 -16.17 -13.35 13.78
C VAL A 249 -15.69 -12.40 12.67
N ARG A 250 -16.42 -11.29 12.44
CA ARG A 250 -15.98 -10.26 11.47
C ARG A 250 -14.73 -9.54 11.92
N TYR A 251 -14.64 -9.23 13.22
CA TYR A 251 -13.45 -8.62 13.81
C TYR A 251 -12.25 -9.57 13.71
N GLU A 252 -12.40 -10.82 14.18
CA GLU A 252 -11.34 -11.82 14.16
C GLU A 252 -10.86 -12.11 12.73
N ASN A 253 -11.77 -12.28 11.78
CA ASN A 253 -11.42 -12.49 10.36
C ASN A 253 -10.65 -11.29 9.78
N TRP A 254 -11.01 -10.08 10.18
CA TRP A 254 -10.29 -8.88 9.75
C TRP A 254 -8.86 -8.86 10.30
N VAL A 255 -8.66 -9.11 11.60
CA VAL A 255 -7.33 -9.12 12.23
C VAL A 255 -6.45 -10.21 11.65
N HIS A 256 -6.99 -11.43 11.44
CA HIS A 256 -6.27 -12.52 10.78
C HIS A 256 -5.92 -12.24 9.31
N GLY A 257 -6.76 -11.47 8.62
CA GLY A 257 -6.58 -11.12 7.21
C GLY A 257 -5.69 -9.89 6.97
N LEU A 258 -5.12 -9.28 8.01
CA LEU A 258 -4.18 -8.17 7.83
C LEU A 258 -2.90 -8.65 7.14
N ASN A 259 -2.48 -7.93 6.10
CA ASN A 259 -1.30 -8.25 5.30
C ASN A 259 -0.22 -7.16 5.31
N GLY A 260 -0.38 -6.13 6.13
CA GLY A 260 0.54 -5.02 6.30
C GLY A 260 0.04 -4.07 7.38
N ASP A 261 0.90 -3.13 7.77
CA ASP A 261 0.52 -2.09 8.73
C ASP A 261 -0.44 -1.09 8.09
N TRP A 262 -1.20 -0.39 8.93
CA TRP A 262 -2.23 0.52 8.47
C TRP A 262 -1.65 1.77 7.82
N LEU A 263 -1.86 1.90 6.50
CA LEU A 263 -1.50 3.08 5.74
C LEU A 263 -2.45 4.23 6.10
N ILE A 264 -1.91 5.26 6.77
CA ILE A 264 -2.69 6.38 7.34
C ILE A 264 -2.53 7.69 6.59
N SER A 265 -1.61 7.82 5.64
CA SER A 265 -1.46 9.05 4.84
C SER A 265 -2.35 9.05 3.62
N ARG A 266 -2.89 10.23 3.29
CA ARG A 266 -3.71 10.49 2.10
C ARG A 266 -3.26 11.75 1.40
N GLN A 267 -3.20 11.72 0.09
CA GLN A 267 -2.88 12.83 -0.79
C GLN A 267 -4.18 13.55 -1.16
N ARG A 268 -4.74 14.31 -0.21
CA ARG A 268 -5.98 15.08 -0.37
C ARG A 268 -5.78 16.49 0.12
N PHE A 269 -6.57 17.40 -0.42
CA PHE A 269 -6.49 18.82 -0.07
C PHE A 269 -7.02 19.10 1.35
N PHE A 270 -8.03 18.37 1.80
CA PHE A 270 -8.70 18.64 3.07
C PHE A 270 -8.68 17.43 4.00
N GLY A 271 -8.27 17.66 5.24
CA GLY A 271 -8.21 16.66 6.31
C GLY A 271 -7.35 17.12 7.48
N VAL A 272 -7.09 16.24 8.43
CA VAL A 272 -6.21 16.51 9.56
C VAL A 272 -4.75 16.32 9.10
N PRO A 273 -3.90 17.38 9.14
CA PRO A 273 -2.53 17.29 8.69
C PRO A 273 -1.65 16.47 9.66
N PHE A 274 -0.54 15.95 9.16
CA PHE A 274 0.58 15.50 9.99
C PHE A 274 1.33 16.74 10.49
N PRO A 275 1.45 16.98 11.80
CA PRO A 275 1.98 18.24 12.34
C PRO A 275 3.52 18.24 12.36
N LEU A 276 4.15 18.15 11.17
CA LEU A 276 5.61 18.11 11.08
C LEU A 276 6.13 18.72 9.77
N TRP A 277 7.41 18.99 9.74
CA TRP A 277 8.15 19.54 8.61
C TRP A 277 9.41 18.70 8.38
N TYR A 278 10.08 18.96 7.26
CA TYR A 278 11.36 18.35 6.91
C TYR A 278 12.39 19.46 6.63
N PRO A 279 13.65 19.31 7.10
CA PRO A 279 14.72 20.18 6.66
C PRO A 279 14.91 20.05 5.14
N VAL A 280 15.23 21.14 4.48
CA VAL A 280 15.58 21.15 3.06
C VAL A 280 17.08 21.31 2.91
N ASN A 281 17.74 20.34 2.27
CA ASN A 281 19.19 20.35 2.09
C ASN A 281 19.65 21.44 1.09
N ALA A 282 20.97 21.60 0.92
CA ALA A 282 21.54 22.58 0.02
C ALA A 282 21.17 22.36 -1.47
N SER A 283 20.76 21.15 -1.85
CA SER A 283 20.29 20.81 -3.19
C SER A 283 18.80 21.06 -3.40
N GLY A 284 18.08 21.50 -2.35
CA GLY A 284 16.65 21.76 -2.41
C GLY A 284 15.79 20.53 -2.17
N GLU A 285 16.36 19.42 -1.68
CA GLU A 285 15.65 18.18 -1.40
C GLU A 285 15.29 18.05 0.08
N PRO A 286 14.07 17.61 0.44
CA PRO A 286 13.67 17.34 1.82
C PRO A 286 14.47 16.19 2.44
N ASP A 287 14.90 16.36 3.68
CA ASP A 287 15.47 15.30 4.50
C ASP A 287 14.36 14.60 5.30
N TYR A 288 13.83 13.55 4.73
CA TYR A 288 12.73 12.78 5.33
C TYR A 288 13.16 11.92 6.53
N ASP A 289 14.45 11.67 6.70
CA ASP A 289 14.97 10.85 7.79
C ASP A 289 15.07 11.62 9.11
N HIS A 290 15.01 12.96 9.04
CA HIS A 290 15.10 13.84 10.21
C HIS A 290 13.94 14.84 10.26
N PRO A 291 12.69 14.37 10.47
CA PRO A 291 11.54 15.27 10.55
C PRO A 291 11.64 16.26 11.71
N ILE A 292 11.23 17.50 11.47
CA ILE A 292 11.10 18.54 12.50
C ILE A 292 9.71 18.43 13.10
N THR A 293 9.65 18.18 14.40
CA THR A 293 8.41 17.98 15.13
C THR A 293 8.15 19.13 16.10
N PRO A 294 6.90 19.59 16.26
CA PRO A 294 6.59 20.61 17.26
C PRO A 294 6.64 20.03 18.68
N SER A 295 6.82 20.89 19.67
CA SER A 295 6.53 20.55 21.06
C SER A 295 5.01 20.39 21.29
N GLU A 296 4.62 19.61 22.31
CA GLU A 296 3.19 19.30 22.56
C GLU A 296 2.36 20.55 22.88
N ASP A 297 2.93 21.55 23.54
CA ASP A 297 2.27 22.79 23.91
C ASP A 297 1.97 23.72 22.70
N ARG A 298 2.59 23.45 21.54
CA ARG A 298 2.30 24.16 20.30
C ARG A 298 1.14 23.58 19.50
N LEU A 299 0.65 22.41 19.84
CA LEU A 299 -0.45 21.77 19.13
C LEU A 299 -1.81 22.47 19.41
N PRO A 300 -2.72 22.55 18.44
CA PRO A 300 -2.65 21.96 17.09
C PRO A 300 -1.78 22.77 16.12
N ILE A 301 -1.15 22.08 15.16
CA ILE A 301 -0.31 22.66 14.11
C ILE A 301 -0.84 22.26 12.74
N ASP A 302 -0.90 23.23 11.83
CA ASP A 302 -0.98 22.98 10.38
C ASP A 302 0.38 23.35 9.75
N PRO A 303 1.20 22.36 9.36
CA PRO A 303 2.55 22.64 8.89
C PRO A 303 2.58 23.44 7.57
N THR A 304 1.45 23.50 6.86
CA THR A 304 1.37 24.27 5.59
C THR A 304 1.28 25.79 5.83
N ILE A 305 0.86 26.21 7.03
CA ILE A 305 0.73 27.63 7.42
C ILE A 305 1.58 27.98 8.63
N ASP A 306 1.88 27.04 9.50
CA ASP A 306 2.72 27.24 10.68
C ASP A 306 4.21 27.04 10.33
N VAL A 307 5.08 27.62 11.15
CA VAL A 307 6.54 27.58 10.97
C VAL A 307 7.18 26.76 12.10
N PRO A 308 8.15 25.88 11.82
CA PRO A 308 8.85 25.15 12.87
C PRO A 308 9.67 26.09 13.76
N GLU A 309 9.93 25.67 14.99
CA GLU A 309 10.73 26.45 15.93
C GLU A 309 12.15 26.66 15.40
N GLY A 310 12.64 27.89 15.50
CA GLY A 310 13.97 28.27 15.00
C GLY A 310 14.02 28.64 13.52
N TYR A 311 12.89 28.63 12.82
CA TYR A 311 12.76 29.04 11.42
C TYR A 311 11.83 30.24 11.28
N ASP A 312 11.87 30.89 10.14
CA ASP A 312 10.91 31.92 9.73
C ASP A 312 10.27 31.56 8.36
N GLU A 313 9.19 32.27 8.00
CA GLU A 313 8.41 31.95 6.80
C GLU A 313 9.23 32.11 5.50
N SER A 314 10.25 32.96 5.49
CA SER A 314 11.12 33.14 4.30
C SER A 314 11.98 31.90 3.99
N GLN A 315 12.08 30.97 4.95
CA GLN A 315 12.83 29.73 4.82
C GLN A 315 11.97 28.56 4.34
N ARG A 316 10.68 28.78 4.08
CA ARG A 316 9.78 27.75 3.57
C ARG A 316 10.13 27.39 2.13
N ASP A 317 10.27 26.10 1.84
CA ASP A 317 10.52 25.51 0.51
C ASP A 317 11.79 26.02 -0.20
N VAL A 318 12.79 26.47 0.57
CA VAL A 318 14.07 26.92 0.02
C VAL A 318 15.25 26.08 0.56
N PRO A 319 16.36 25.97 -0.18
CA PRO A 319 17.56 25.28 0.29
C PRO A 319 18.07 25.82 1.63
N GLY A 320 18.35 24.94 2.57
CA GLY A 320 18.77 25.29 3.93
C GLY A 320 17.62 25.71 4.86
N GLY A 321 16.39 25.66 4.38
CA GLY A 321 15.18 25.94 5.15
C GLY A 321 14.40 24.66 5.49
N PHE A 322 13.08 24.72 5.37
CA PHE A 322 12.18 23.61 5.68
C PHE A 322 11.05 23.51 4.65
N THR A 323 10.42 22.32 4.59
CA THR A 323 9.17 22.09 3.85
C THR A 323 8.16 21.37 4.74
N ALA A 324 6.87 21.63 4.53
CA ALA A 324 5.78 21.01 5.28
C ALA A 324 5.54 19.56 4.81
N GLU A 325 5.11 18.68 5.74
CA GLU A 325 4.40 17.47 5.32
C GLU A 325 3.08 17.89 4.63
N LYS A 326 2.86 17.35 3.42
CA LYS A 326 1.72 17.71 2.57
C LYS A 326 0.56 16.72 2.66
N ASP A 327 0.86 15.51 3.12
CA ASP A 327 -0.15 14.48 3.28
C ASP A 327 -1.03 14.78 4.50
N ILE A 328 -2.26 14.33 4.42
CA ILE A 328 -3.22 14.39 5.55
C ILE A 328 -3.49 12.97 6.06
N MET A 329 -4.04 12.89 7.26
CA MET A 329 -4.39 11.61 7.85
C MET A 329 -5.69 11.05 7.26
N ASP A 330 -5.74 9.73 7.17
CA ASP A 330 -6.96 8.97 6.99
C ASP A 330 -8.00 9.39 8.04
N THR A 331 -9.25 9.58 7.61
CA THR A 331 -10.37 9.90 8.51
C THR A 331 -10.52 8.90 9.65
N TRP A 332 -10.25 7.61 9.39
CA TRP A 332 -10.31 6.58 10.42
C TRP A 332 -9.20 6.72 11.46
N ALA A 333 -8.05 7.29 11.10
CA ALA A 333 -6.99 7.59 12.07
C ALA A 333 -7.45 8.63 13.10
N THR A 334 -8.22 9.62 12.66
CA THR A 334 -8.81 10.61 13.57
C THR A 334 -10.00 10.04 14.34
N SER A 335 -10.90 9.31 13.68
CA SER A 335 -12.08 8.70 14.30
C SER A 335 -11.74 7.65 15.34
N SER A 336 -10.60 6.98 15.21
CA SER A 336 -10.14 5.93 16.14
C SER A 336 -9.83 6.43 17.55
N LEU A 337 -9.69 7.73 17.77
CA LEU A 337 -9.49 8.33 19.09
C LEU A 337 -10.77 8.96 19.68
N THR A 338 -11.92 8.70 19.08
CA THR A 338 -13.19 9.27 19.58
C THR A 338 -13.44 9.02 21.07
N PRO A 339 -13.22 7.80 21.63
CA PRO A 339 -13.40 7.58 23.06
C PRO A 339 -12.49 8.47 23.93
N GLN A 340 -11.22 8.59 23.57
CA GLN A 340 -10.27 9.43 24.28
C GLN A 340 -10.62 10.92 24.15
N ILE A 341 -11.06 11.37 22.97
CA ILE A 341 -11.43 12.78 22.74
C ILE A 341 -12.64 13.18 23.60
N VAL A 342 -13.70 12.38 23.61
CA VAL A 342 -14.93 12.74 24.34
C VAL A 342 -14.77 12.62 25.86
N THR A 343 -13.78 11.89 26.31
CA THR A 343 -13.41 11.76 27.73
C THR A 343 -12.29 12.70 28.17
N HIS A 344 -11.90 13.63 27.32
CA HIS A 344 -10.87 14.65 27.59
C HIS A 344 -9.49 14.06 27.94
N TRP A 345 -9.12 12.94 27.30
CA TRP A 345 -7.81 12.32 27.47
C TRP A 345 -6.66 13.31 27.24
N ALA A 346 -5.66 13.25 28.10
CA ALA A 346 -4.47 14.10 28.06
C ALA A 346 -4.68 15.61 28.29
N GLU A 347 -5.88 16.06 28.63
CA GLU A 347 -6.07 17.42 29.10
C GLU A 347 -5.44 17.61 30.50
N PRO A 348 -4.77 18.75 30.77
CA PRO A 348 -3.95 18.89 31.96
C PRO A 348 -4.74 19.18 33.26
N ASP A 349 -5.98 19.62 33.14
CA ASP A 349 -6.79 20.03 34.29
C ASP A 349 -7.39 18.84 35.06
N GLU A 350 -7.64 19.03 36.36
CA GLU A 350 -8.11 17.96 37.24
C GLU A 350 -9.53 17.46 36.90
N ALA A 351 -10.39 18.33 36.34
CA ALA A 351 -11.75 17.93 35.96
C ALA A 351 -11.72 16.98 34.75
N SER A 352 -10.88 17.26 33.76
CA SER A 352 -10.66 16.40 32.59
C SER A 352 -10.04 15.06 32.98
N LYS A 353 -9.05 15.07 33.86
CA LYS A 353 -8.46 13.83 34.41
C LYS A 353 -9.48 12.98 35.16
N ALA A 354 -10.32 13.59 35.97
CA ALA A 354 -11.39 12.91 36.70
C ALA A 354 -12.46 12.35 35.73
N LEU A 355 -12.84 13.09 34.69
CA LEU A 355 -13.75 12.64 33.64
C LEU A 355 -13.18 11.41 32.93
N PHE A 356 -11.95 11.49 32.44
CA PHE A 356 -11.29 10.36 31.79
C PHE A 356 -11.24 9.13 32.68
N ALA A 357 -10.78 9.28 33.92
CA ALA A 357 -10.67 8.17 34.87
C ALA A 357 -12.01 7.51 35.22
N SER A 358 -13.12 8.26 35.12
CA SER A 358 -14.45 7.74 35.45
C SER A 358 -15.22 7.17 34.27
N THR A 359 -14.82 7.50 33.01
CA THR A 359 -15.60 7.19 31.80
C THR A 359 -14.83 6.42 30.75
N PHE A 360 -13.51 6.28 30.88
CA PHE A 360 -12.70 5.46 29.97
C PHE A 360 -12.09 4.26 30.70
N PRO A 361 -12.26 3.00 30.21
CA PRO A 361 -13.04 2.60 29.04
C PRO A 361 -14.53 2.92 29.17
N MET A 362 -15.18 3.20 28.01
CA MET A 362 -16.61 3.46 27.96
C MET A 362 -17.42 2.16 28.07
N ASP A 363 -18.74 2.26 28.25
CA ASP A 363 -19.58 1.07 28.37
C ASP A 363 -19.96 0.49 27.00
N LEU A 364 -20.48 1.34 26.09
CA LEU A 364 -21.19 0.88 24.91
C LEU A 364 -20.77 1.61 23.64
N ARG A 365 -20.62 0.83 22.58
CA ARG A 365 -20.36 1.32 21.22
C ARG A 365 -21.42 0.83 20.23
N PRO A 366 -22.45 1.63 19.90
CA PRO A 366 -23.37 1.34 18.78
C PRO A 366 -22.70 1.68 17.45
N GLN A 367 -22.76 0.77 16.47
CA GLN A 367 -22.23 1.01 15.13
C GLN A 367 -22.82 0.06 14.08
N GLY A 368 -22.68 0.43 12.79
CA GLY A 368 -22.95 -0.46 11.67
C GLY A 368 -21.93 -1.60 11.57
N GLN A 369 -22.36 -2.74 11.05
CA GLN A 369 -21.48 -3.89 10.84
C GLN A 369 -20.37 -3.62 9.82
N ASP A 370 -20.58 -2.69 8.90
CA ASP A 370 -19.67 -2.40 7.80
C ASP A 370 -18.40 -1.69 8.26
N ILE A 371 -18.47 -0.97 9.41
CA ILE A 371 -17.34 -0.24 9.96
C ILE A 371 -16.60 -0.98 11.10
N ILE A 372 -16.83 -2.29 11.27
CA ILE A 372 -16.06 -3.13 12.20
C ILE A 372 -14.58 -3.15 11.79
N ARG A 373 -14.29 -3.30 10.50
CA ARG A 373 -12.92 -3.35 9.96
C ARG A 373 -12.21 -1.99 9.94
N THR A 374 -12.96 -0.91 10.05
CA THR A 374 -12.45 0.46 10.05
C THR A 374 -12.52 1.05 11.46
N TRP A 375 -13.67 1.62 11.83
CA TRP A 375 -13.79 2.35 13.09
C TRP A 375 -13.59 1.50 14.34
N LEU A 376 -14.26 0.32 14.45
CA LEU A 376 -14.14 -0.50 15.66
C LEU A 376 -12.71 -1.01 15.81
N PHE A 377 -12.17 -1.67 14.78
CA PHE A 377 -10.82 -2.23 14.82
C PHE A 377 -9.78 -1.15 15.12
N SER A 378 -9.80 -0.03 14.37
CA SER A 378 -8.82 1.05 14.56
C SER A 378 -8.89 1.66 15.96
N THR A 379 -10.10 1.74 16.56
CA THR A 379 -10.25 2.28 17.92
C THR A 379 -9.73 1.29 18.96
N VAL A 380 -9.95 -0.01 18.78
CA VAL A 380 -9.40 -1.06 19.66
C VAL A 380 -7.88 -1.06 19.57
N ASP A 381 -7.33 -1.02 18.37
CA ASP A 381 -5.88 -0.96 18.13
C ASP A 381 -5.25 0.26 18.84
N ARG A 382 -5.82 1.46 18.63
CA ARG A 382 -5.33 2.69 19.26
C ARG A 382 -5.43 2.65 20.79
N ALA A 383 -6.54 2.19 21.35
CA ALA A 383 -6.69 2.07 22.80
C ALA A 383 -5.74 1.01 23.37
N HIS A 384 -5.49 -0.08 22.65
CA HIS A 384 -4.52 -1.08 23.04
C HIS A 384 -3.09 -0.51 23.06
N LEU A 385 -2.70 0.21 22.01
CA LEU A 385 -1.36 0.81 21.90
C LEU A 385 -1.12 1.88 22.96
N GLU A 386 -2.09 2.77 23.18
CA GLU A 386 -1.97 3.92 24.08
C GLU A 386 -2.27 3.58 25.55
N ASN A 387 -3.39 2.91 25.81
CA ASN A 387 -3.95 2.74 27.12
C ASN A 387 -3.84 1.29 27.65
N LYS A 388 -3.41 0.34 26.79
CA LYS A 388 -3.30 -1.10 27.12
C LYS A 388 -4.63 -1.73 27.56
N CYS A 389 -5.76 -1.22 27.11
CA CYS A 389 -7.11 -1.71 27.41
C CYS A 389 -8.02 -1.63 26.20
N LEU A 390 -9.26 -2.12 26.34
CA LEU A 390 -10.35 -1.85 25.40
C LEU A 390 -10.83 -0.40 25.52
N PRO A 391 -11.34 0.22 24.43
CA PRO A 391 -11.94 1.55 24.49
C PRO A 391 -13.37 1.56 25.07
N TRP A 392 -14.06 0.42 25.05
CA TRP A 392 -15.41 0.18 25.59
C TRP A 392 -15.62 -1.32 25.88
N ALA A 393 -16.60 -1.63 26.75
CA ALA A 393 -16.89 -3.02 27.14
C ALA A 393 -17.77 -3.75 26.10
N HIS A 394 -18.72 -3.04 25.49
CA HIS A 394 -19.72 -3.62 24.58
C HIS A 394 -19.72 -2.94 23.22
N ALA A 395 -19.84 -3.72 22.16
CA ALA A 395 -20.09 -3.24 20.80
C ALA A 395 -21.44 -3.78 20.30
N THR A 396 -22.34 -2.88 19.91
CA THR A 396 -23.67 -3.27 19.44
C THR A 396 -23.86 -2.93 17.98
N ARG A 397 -24.55 -3.80 17.25
CA ARG A 397 -25.03 -3.50 15.90
C ARG A 397 -26.20 -2.50 15.99
N SER A 398 -26.08 -1.36 15.30
CA SER A 398 -27.23 -0.53 15.03
C SER A 398 -28.12 -1.24 14.00
N GLU A 399 -29.38 -1.43 14.29
CA GLU A 399 -30.38 -1.83 13.28
C GLU A 399 -30.84 -0.57 12.57
N GLU A 400 -30.85 -0.61 11.23
CA GLU A 400 -31.55 0.37 10.41
C GLU A 400 -33.05 0.05 10.37
#